data_bbd2a9589517d63bd9a60b5865cbd6fc
#
_entry.id   bbd2a9589517d63bd9a60b5865cbd6fc
#
_cell.length_a   1.000
_cell.length_b   1.000
_cell.length_c   1.000
_cell.angle_alpha   90.00
_cell.angle_beta   90.00
_cell.angle_gamma   90.00
#
_symmetry.space_group_name_H-M   'P 1'
#
loop_
_entity.id
_entity.type
_entity.pdbx_description
1 polymer ?
#
loop_
_entity_poly.entity_id
_entity_poly.type
_entity_poly.pdbx_seq_one_letter_code
_entity_poly.pdbx_strand_id
1 'polypeptide(L)'
;MQPEIKKIQKKYEGKKDQASMMKQQEEINLVYEKYGTSMTGGCLPMLIQMPILFALYPVIRDIPTYVKGVKDVYMPVTEAIMNTNGFQKIMETIGEASPVLMNPKAYDYSQADTIVNVLYKFQDSTWNALMEKMPSITDLAQQTMDKVTHLNSFLGINIGEQPLTQL
;
A
#
# COMPACT_ATOMS: atom_id res chain seq x y z
N MET A 1 18.01 13.50 -33.67
CA MET A 1 17.16 12.38 -33.27
C MET A 1 15.66 12.64 -33.46
N GLN A 2 14.99 13.51 -32.70
CA GLN A 2 13.55 13.78 -32.90
C GLN A 2 13.13 14.22 -34.31
N PRO A 3 13.85 15.12 -35.03
CA PRO A 3 13.46 15.53 -36.36
C PRO A 3 13.56 14.40 -37.42
N GLU A 4 14.52 13.44 -37.23
CA GLU A 4 14.66 12.29 -38.13
C GLU A 4 13.54 11.28 -37.91
N ILE A 5 13.19 11.00 -36.65
CA ILE A 5 12.07 10.12 -36.30
C ILE A 5 10.75 10.67 -36.85
N LYS A 6 10.51 11.99 -36.73
CA LYS A 6 9.31 12.64 -37.29
C LYS A 6 9.24 12.53 -38.82
N LYS A 7 10.39 12.60 -39.51
CA LYS A 7 10.43 12.40 -40.98
C LYS A 7 10.06 10.98 -41.34
N ILE A 8 10.56 9.98 -40.60
CA ILE A 8 10.20 8.55 -40.84
C ILE A 8 8.72 8.34 -40.53
N GLN A 9 8.19 8.85 -39.43
CA GLN A 9 6.77 8.75 -39.10
C GLN A 9 5.88 9.34 -40.22
N LYS A 10 6.25 10.51 -40.73
CA LYS A 10 5.52 11.19 -41.80
C LYS A 10 5.59 10.45 -43.13
N LYS A 11 6.71 9.74 -43.44
CA LYS A 11 6.89 8.89 -44.65
C LYS A 11 5.94 7.71 -44.65
N TYR A 12 5.58 7.17 -43.49
CA TYR A 12 4.68 6.04 -43.32
C TYR A 12 3.28 6.42 -42.85
N GLU A 13 2.99 7.71 -42.72
CA GLU A 13 1.68 8.23 -42.32
C GLU A 13 0.61 7.79 -43.35
N GLY A 14 -0.42 7.12 -42.88
CA GLY A 14 -1.50 6.57 -43.70
C GLY A 14 -1.28 5.15 -44.20
N LYS A 15 -0.09 4.56 -44.06
CA LYS A 15 0.16 3.15 -44.43
C LYS A 15 -0.05 2.26 -43.21
N LYS A 16 -1.13 1.48 -43.23
CA LYS A 16 -1.51 0.60 -42.10
C LYS A 16 -1.22 -0.88 -42.35
N ASP A 17 -0.54 -1.20 -43.47
CA ASP A 17 -0.13 -2.56 -43.78
C ASP A 17 1.04 -3.01 -42.92
N GLN A 18 1.04 -4.27 -42.51
CA GLN A 18 2.02 -4.86 -41.61
C GLN A 18 3.46 -4.70 -42.09
N ALA A 19 3.68 -4.82 -43.42
CA ALA A 19 4.99 -4.66 -44.02
C ALA A 19 5.53 -3.22 -43.90
N SER A 20 4.67 -2.21 -44.06
CA SER A 20 5.06 -0.80 -43.88
C SER A 20 5.34 -0.47 -42.42
N MET A 21 4.59 -1.05 -41.46
CA MET A 21 4.85 -0.89 -40.03
C MET A 21 6.19 -1.51 -39.63
N MET A 22 6.54 -2.70 -40.13
CA MET A 22 7.84 -3.33 -39.89
C MET A 22 8.99 -2.47 -40.41
N LYS A 23 8.89 -1.97 -41.65
CA LYS A 23 9.90 -1.08 -42.24
C LYS A 23 10.04 0.25 -41.46
N GLN A 24 8.96 0.84 -41.04
CA GLN A 24 8.99 2.03 -40.18
C GLN A 24 9.77 1.76 -38.90
N GLN A 25 9.49 0.63 -38.22
CA GLN A 25 10.16 0.21 -37.01
C GLN A 25 11.66 0.00 -37.25
N GLU A 26 12.02 -0.64 -38.35
CA GLU A 26 13.43 -0.88 -38.74
C GLU A 26 14.19 0.43 -39.01
N GLU A 27 13.60 1.39 -39.76
CA GLU A 27 14.19 2.70 -39.97
C GLU A 27 14.34 3.50 -38.68
N ILE A 28 13.40 3.40 -37.77
CA ILE A 28 13.47 4.03 -36.41
C ILE A 28 14.60 3.39 -35.59
N ASN A 29 14.74 2.06 -35.63
CA ASN A 29 15.82 1.36 -34.92
C ASN A 29 17.20 1.79 -35.43
N LEU A 30 17.39 1.93 -36.76
CA LEU A 30 18.64 2.45 -37.33
C LEU A 30 18.98 3.87 -36.85
N VAL A 31 17.95 4.73 -36.64
CA VAL A 31 18.19 6.06 -36.06
C VAL A 31 18.65 5.94 -34.61
N TYR A 32 18.08 5.03 -33.80
CA TYR A 32 18.52 4.80 -32.43
C TYR A 32 19.94 4.27 -32.37
N GLU A 33 20.30 3.30 -33.21
CA GLU A 33 21.68 2.79 -33.34
C GLU A 33 22.67 3.88 -33.72
N LYS A 34 22.34 4.72 -34.71
CA LYS A 34 23.17 5.86 -35.15
C LYS A 34 23.51 6.83 -34.02
N TYR A 35 22.59 7.02 -33.08
CA TYR A 35 22.79 7.90 -31.92
C TYR A 35 23.28 7.16 -30.66
N GLY A 36 23.64 5.87 -30.78
CA GLY A 36 24.14 5.07 -29.65
C GLY A 36 23.12 4.87 -28.52
N THR A 37 21.82 5.03 -28.82
CA THR A 37 20.74 4.84 -27.87
C THR A 37 19.94 3.59 -28.23
N SER A 38 19.66 2.74 -27.24
CA SER A 38 18.82 1.56 -27.41
C SER A 38 17.37 1.91 -27.06
N MET A 39 16.41 1.41 -27.84
CA MET A 39 14.98 1.47 -27.49
C MET A 39 14.70 0.75 -26.15
N THR A 40 15.47 -0.28 -25.84
CA THR A 40 15.40 -1.03 -24.57
C THR A 40 16.12 -0.33 -23.42
N GLY A 41 16.98 0.66 -23.69
CA GLY A 41 17.71 1.42 -22.66
C GLY A 41 16.78 2.21 -21.73
N GLY A 42 15.60 2.61 -22.22
CA GLY A 42 14.60 3.32 -21.42
C GLY A 42 13.80 2.42 -20.45
N CYS A 43 13.70 1.12 -20.71
CA CYS A 43 12.99 0.20 -19.82
C CYS A 43 13.91 -0.51 -18.81
N LEU A 44 15.24 -0.45 -18.99
CA LEU A 44 16.19 -1.06 -18.07
C LEU A 44 16.07 -0.56 -16.62
N PRO A 45 15.91 0.76 -16.37
CA PRO A 45 15.62 1.27 -15.02
C PRO A 45 14.35 0.67 -14.43
N MET A 46 13.33 0.44 -15.26
CA MET A 46 12.05 -0.13 -14.83
C MET A 46 12.20 -1.59 -14.39
N LEU A 47 13.04 -2.38 -15.08
CA LEU A 47 13.35 -3.77 -14.70
C LEU A 47 14.08 -3.86 -13.37
N ILE A 48 14.96 -2.90 -13.06
CA ILE A 48 15.67 -2.83 -11.78
C ILE A 48 14.74 -2.31 -10.68
N GLN A 49 13.83 -1.39 -11.02
CA GLN A 49 12.89 -0.79 -10.07
C GLN A 49 11.83 -1.79 -9.59
N MET A 50 11.37 -2.74 -10.44
CA MET A 50 10.33 -3.70 -10.08
C MET A 50 10.68 -4.56 -8.86
N PRO A 51 11.85 -5.22 -8.77
CA PRO A 51 12.23 -5.99 -7.58
C PRO A 51 12.27 -5.13 -6.32
N ILE A 52 12.74 -3.88 -6.42
CA ILE A 52 12.81 -2.94 -5.30
C ILE A 52 11.39 -2.59 -4.82
N LEU A 53 10.47 -2.32 -5.75
CA LEU A 53 9.08 -2.03 -5.45
C LEU A 53 8.40 -3.21 -4.75
N PHE A 54 8.62 -4.44 -5.23
CA PHE A 54 8.09 -5.65 -4.60
C PHE A 54 8.67 -5.87 -3.20
N ALA A 55 9.94 -5.55 -2.96
CA ALA A 55 10.56 -5.64 -1.64
C ALA A 55 10.02 -4.57 -0.67
N LEU A 56 9.69 -3.38 -1.16
CA LEU A 56 9.13 -2.29 -0.35
C LEU A 56 7.64 -2.46 -0.05
N TYR A 57 6.90 -3.18 -0.89
CA TYR A 57 5.45 -3.34 -0.74
C TYR A 57 5.02 -3.90 0.63
N PRO A 58 5.64 -4.97 1.18
CA PRO A 58 5.32 -5.45 2.53
C PRO A 58 5.60 -4.42 3.61
N VAL A 59 6.68 -3.63 3.48
CA VAL A 59 7.04 -2.59 4.46
C VAL A 59 5.97 -1.50 4.52
N ILE A 60 5.48 -1.05 3.36
CA ILE A 60 4.41 -0.03 3.29
C ILE A 60 3.08 -0.58 3.81
N ARG A 61 2.81 -1.85 3.56
CA ARG A 61 1.57 -2.49 3.98
C ARG A 61 1.49 -2.76 5.48
N ASP A 62 2.61 -3.10 6.09
CA ASP A 62 2.69 -3.55 7.49
C ASP A 62 3.66 -2.66 8.28
N ILE A 63 3.46 -1.34 8.20
CA ILE A 63 4.28 -0.29 8.84
C ILE A 63 4.59 -0.60 10.32
N PRO A 64 3.63 -1.03 11.17
CA PRO A 64 3.92 -1.29 12.58
C PRO A 64 4.95 -2.38 12.82
N THR A 65 5.06 -3.37 11.92
CA THR A 65 6.07 -4.44 12.03
C THR A 65 7.49 -3.90 11.89
N TYR A 66 7.68 -2.86 11.06
CA TYR A 66 9.00 -2.33 10.72
C TYR A 66 9.33 -1.04 11.48
N VAL A 67 8.33 -0.31 11.96
CA VAL A 67 8.51 0.97 12.68
C VAL A 67 8.19 0.79 14.16
N LYS A 68 9.23 0.60 14.97
CA LYS A 68 9.10 0.33 16.41
C LYS A 68 8.23 1.35 17.13
N GLY A 69 8.40 2.64 16.87
CA GLY A 69 7.61 3.69 17.51
C GLY A 69 6.11 3.58 17.28
N VAL A 70 5.69 3.09 16.09
CA VAL A 70 4.28 2.82 15.79
C VAL A 70 3.84 1.55 16.52
N LYS A 71 4.64 0.49 16.47
CA LYS A 71 4.35 -0.77 17.15
C LYS A 71 4.12 -0.56 18.66
N ASP A 72 5.00 0.20 19.31
CA ASP A 72 4.96 0.45 20.75
C ASP A 72 3.65 1.14 21.21
N VAL A 73 2.99 1.88 20.32
CA VAL A 73 1.68 2.50 20.61
C VAL A 73 0.56 1.47 20.72
N TYR A 74 0.61 0.42 19.90
CA TYR A 74 -0.43 -0.62 19.85
C TYR A 74 -0.17 -1.79 20.79
N MET A 75 1.08 -1.98 21.26
CA MET A 75 1.44 -3.13 22.10
C MET A 75 0.60 -3.27 23.38
N PRO A 76 0.32 -2.21 24.16
CA PRO A 76 -0.45 -2.34 25.40
C PRO A 76 -1.86 -2.90 25.17
N VAL A 77 -2.58 -2.39 24.17
CA VAL A 77 -3.91 -2.89 23.84
C VAL A 77 -3.85 -4.29 23.22
N THR A 78 -2.80 -4.59 22.45
CA THR A 78 -2.58 -5.93 21.86
C THR A 78 -2.39 -6.98 22.94
N GLU A 79 -1.56 -6.72 23.95
CA GLU A 79 -1.35 -7.63 25.08
C GLU A 79 -2.65 -7.84 25.89
N ALA A 80 -3.42 -6.79 26.11
CA ALA A 80 -4.72 -6.90 26.78
C ALA A 80 -5.72 -7.73 25.99
N ILE A 81 -5.75 -7.58 24.65
CA ILE A 81 -6.56 -8.42 23.76
C ILE A 81 -6.15 -9.88 23.89
N MET A 82 -4.85 -10.19 23.79
CA MET A 82 -4.33 -11.57 23.85
C MET A 82 -4.61 -12.25 25.18
N ASN A 83 -4.72 -11.50 26.28
CA ASN A 83 -5.08 -12.00 27.60
C ASN A 83 -6.60 -12.22 27.78
N THR A 84 -7.42 -11.83 26.81
CA THR A 84 -8.88 -12.03 26.86
C THR A 84 -9.25 -13.41 26.33
N ASN A 85 -10.04 -14.16 27.07
CA ASN A 85 -10.49 -15.50 26.63
C ASN A 85 -11.28 -15.43 25.31
N GLY A 86 -10.89 -16.24 24.34
CA GLY A 86 -11.58 -16.32 23.05
C GLY A 86 -11.30 -15.16 22.11
N PHE A 87 -10.28 -14.34 22.38
CA PHE A 87 -9.93 -13.16 21.61
C PHE A 87 -9.77 -13.42 20.11
N GLN A 88 -9.22 -14.57 19.73
CA GLN A 88 -9.00 -14.90 18.31
C GLN A 88 -10.31 -14.87 17.51
N LYS A 89 -11.36 -15.50 18.04
CA LYS A 89 -12.68 -15.53 17.40
C LYS A 89 -13.34 -14.16 17.37
N ILE A 90 -13.12 -13.34 18.40
CA ILE A 90 -13.63 -11.97 18.44
C ILE A 90 -12.92 -11.14 17.40
N MET A 91 -11.59 -11.21 17.32
CA MET A 91 -10.78 -10.50 16.32
C MET A 91 -11.14 -10.92 14.89
N GLU A 92 -11.37 -12.21 14.65
CA GLU A 92 -11.86 -12.71 13.35
C GLU A 92 -13.20 -12.10 12.99
N THR A 93 -14.18 -12.13 13.91
CA THR A 93 -15.52 -11.59 13.70
C THR A 93 -15.50 -10.08 13.41
N ILE A 94 -14.71 -9.33 14.16
CA ILE A 94 -14.53 -7.88 13.94
C ILE A 94 -13.83 -7.62 12.62
N GLY A 95 -12.83 -8.44 12.30
CA GLY A 95 -12.13 -8.35 11.03
C GLY A 95 -13.03 -8.56 9.82
N GLU A 96 -13.98 -9.52 9.91
CA GLU A 96 -14.98 -9.77 8.86
C GLU A 96 -15.93 -8.58 8.66
N ALA A 97 -16.25 -7.86 9.71
CA ALA A 97 -17.08 -6.67 9.65
C ALA A 97 -16.31 -5.42 9.19
N SER A 98 -14.98 -5.47 9.16
CA SER A 98 -14.15 -4.34 8.77
C SER A 98 -14.05 -4.18 7.24
N PRO A 99 -14.42 -3.03 6.68
CA PRO A 99 -14.36 -2.82 5.23
C PRO A 99 -12.93 -2.75 4.66
N VAL A 100 -11.93 -2.61 5.53
CA VAL A 100 -10.54 -2.39 5.14
C VAL A 100 -9.71 -3.67 5.16
N LEU A 101 -10.17 -4.70 5.91
CA LEU A 101 -9.43 -5.95 6.03
C LEU A 101 -9.83 -6.94 4.94
N MET A 102 -8.85 -7.33 4.13
CA MET A 102 -9.03 -8.37 3.13
C MET A 102 -8.75 -9.74 3.74
N ASN A 103 -9.71 -10.67 3.62
CA ASN A 103 -9.61 -12.05 4.06
C ASN A 103 -9.16 -12.21 5.54
N PRO A 104 -9.90 -11.67 6.52
CA PRO A 104 -9.51 -11.67 7.93
C PRO A 104 -9.31 -13.06 8.54
N LYS A 105 -9.94 -14.10 7.99
CA LYS A 105 -9.73 -15.50 8.39
C LYS A 105 -8.33 -16.06 8.08
N ALA A 106 -7.62 -15.43 7.18
CA ALA A 106 -6.25 -15.85 6.84
C ALA A 106 -5.18 -15.28 7.78
N TYR A 107 -5.56 -14.39 8.70
CA TYR A 107 -4.63 -13.82 9.68
C TYR A 107 -4.39 -14.79 10.85
N ASP A 108 -3.12 -14.96 11.20
CA ASP A 108 -2.76 -15.70 12.41
C ASP A 108 -2.80 -14.79 13.64
N TYR A 109 -3.96 -14.71 14.27
CA TYR A 109 -4.15 -13.89 15.47
C TYR A 109 -3.43 -14.42 16.73
N SER A 110 -2.70 -15.54 16.66
CA SER A 110 -1.83 -15.97 17.74
C SER A 110 -0.56 -15.13 17.86
N GLN A 111 -0.22 -14.37 16.81
CA GLN A 111 0.95 -13.53 16.73
C GLN A 111 0.60 -12.08 17.09
N ALA A 112 1.31 -11.50 18.06
CA ALA A 112 1.11 -10.11 18.46
C ALA A 112 1.29 -9.13 17.28
N ASP A 113 2.27 -9.37 16.42
CA ASP A 113 2.53 -8.52 15.26
C ASP A 113 1.35 -8.53 14.26
N THR A 114 0.67 -9.66 14.11
CA THR A 114 -0.55 -9.74 13.29
C THR A 114 -1.66 -8.87 13.88
N ILE A 115 -1.89 -8.95 15.19
CA ILE A 115 -2.91 -8.13 15.87
C ILE A 115 -2.56 -6.65 15.73
N VAL A 116 -1.32 -6.25 15.97
CA VAL A 116 -0.87 -4.86 15.80
C VAL A 116 -1.13 -4.36 14.38
N ASN A 117 -0.79 -5.14 13.35
CA ASN A 117 -1.04 -4.78 11.95
C ASN A 117 -2.53 -4.69 11.61
N VAL A 118 -3.35 -5.51 12.23
CA VAL A 118 -4.81 -5.48 12.07
C VAL A 118 -5.39 -4.23 12.75
N LEU A 119 -5.01 -3.95 13.99
CA LEU A 119 -5.45 -2.76 14.74
C LEU A 119 -5.03 -1.45 14.04
N TYR A 120 -3.84 -1.43 13.46
CA TYR A 120 -3.36 -0.28 12.69
C TYR A 120 -4.28 0.08 11.51
N LYS A 121 -4.96 -0.90 10.95
CA LYS A 121 -5.89 -0.72 9.81
C LYS A 121 -7.33 -0.41 10.25
N PHE A 122 -7.62 -0.43 11.54
CA PHE A 122 -8.97 -0.20 12.06
C PHE A 122 -9.39 1.26 11.90
N GLN A 123 -10.62 1.43 11.46
CA GLN A 123 -11.34 2.71 11.49
C GLN A 123 -12.07 2.86 12.83
N ASP A 124 -12.54 4.07 13.15
CA ASP A 124 -13.23 4.36 14.42
C ASP A 124 -14.42 3.44 14.66
N SER A 125 -15.20 3.13 13.62
CA SER A 125 -16.33 2.19 13.71
C SER A 125 -15.88 0.79 14.14
N THR A 126 -14.73 0.34 13.64
CA THR A 126 -14.15 -0.98 13.98
C THR A 126 -13.58 -0.99 15.40
N TRP A 127 -12.94 0.10 15.82
CA TRP A 127 -12.50 0.29 17.20
C TRP A 127 -13.67 0.27 18.19
N ASN A 128 -14.79 0.94 17.87
CA ASN A 128 -16.00 0.93 18.69
C ASN A 128 -16.59 -0.48 18.79
N ALA A 129 -16.64 -1.23 17.69
CA ALA A 129 -17.11 -2.62 17.69
C ALA A 129 -16.18 -3.54 18.54
N LEU A 130 -14.87 -3.30 18.53
CA LEU A 130 -13.92 -4.02 19.38
C LEU A 130 -14.16 -3.74 20.86
N MET A 131 -14.33 -2.48 21.25
CA MET A 131 -14.60 -2.07 22.62
C MET A 131 -15.95 -2.63 23.14
N GLU A 132 -16.96 -2.69 22.29
CA GLU A 132 -18.26 -3.31 22.62
C GLU A 132 -18.12 -4.82 22.88
N LYS A 133 -17.32 -5.53 22.08
CA LYS A 133 -17.09 -6.98 22.24
C LYS A 133 -16.10 -7.32 23.37
N MET A 134 -15.22 -6.39 23.72
CA MET A 134 -14.21 -6.55 24.76
C MET A 134 -14.19 -5.33 25.70
N PRO A 135 -15.16 -5.17 26.61
CA PRO A 135 -15.23 -4.01 27.50
C PRO A 135 -13.99 -3.84 28.39
N SER A 136 -13.28 -4.93 28.67
CA SER A 136 -12.07 -4.94 29.51
C SER A 136 -10.89 -4.17 28.93
N ILE A 137 -10.87 -3.94 27.61
CA ILE A 137 -9.78 -3.23 26.94
C ILE A 137 -10.14 -1.78 26.57
N THR A 138 -11.36 -1.31 26.90
CA THR A 138 -11.88 -0.01 26.45
C THR A 138 -10.93 1.14 26.76
N ASP A 139 -10.42 1.22 27.99
CA ASP A 139 -9.51 2.31 28.40
C ASP A 139 -8.21 2.31 27.60
N LEU A 140 -7.63 1.12 27.37
CA LEU A 140 -6.40 0.99 26.59
C LEU A 140 -6.64 1.26 25.10
N ALA A 141 -7.78 0.83 24.56
CA ALA A 141 -8.18 1.11 23.19
C ALA A 141 -8.34 2.62 22.98
N GLN A 142 -9.02 3.32 23.89
CA GLN A 142 -9.20 4.77 23.82
C GLN A 142 -7.85 5.51 23.88
N GLN A 143 -6.98 5.15 24.84
CA GLN A 143 -5.65 5.73 24.92
C GLN A 143 -4.80 5.50 23.66
N THR A 144 -4.97 4.33 23.03
CA THR A 144 -4.28 4.02 21.76
C THR A 144 -4.81 4.90 20.63
N MET A 145 -6.13 5.04 20.50
CA MET A 145 -6.77 5.91 19.51
C MET A 145 -6.33 7.38 19.68
N ASP A 146 -6.29 7.88 20.89
CA ASP A 146 -5.84 9.25 21.20
C ASP A 146 -4.38 9.47 20.78
N LYS A 147 -3.49 8.52 21.10
CA LYS A 147 -2.08 8.57 20.68
C LYS A 147 -1.92 8.52 19.16
N VAL A 148 -2.69 7.68 18.49
CA VAL A 148 -2.68 7.56 17.01
C VAL A 148 -3.18 8.85 16.37
N THR A 149 -4.25 9.43 16.88
CA THR A 149 -4.76 10.73 16.42
C THR A 149 -3.71 11.83 16.55
N HIS A 150 -2.99 11.85 17.67
CA HIS A 150 -1.88 12.78 17.87
C HIS A 150 -0.74 12.58 16.87
N LEU A 151 -0.35 11.33 16.61
CA LEU A 151 0.69 10.99 15.62
C LEU A 151 0.27 11.35 14.18
N ASN A 152 -1.01 11.21 13.87
CA ASN A 152 -1.56 11.52 12.55
C ASN A 152 -1.95 13.00 12.38
N SER A 153 -1.86 13.81 13.42
CA SER A 153 -2.17 15.23 13.36
C SER A 153 -0.97 16.04 12.87
N PHE A 154 -1.11 16.65 11.69
CA PHE A 154 -0.13 17.58 11.13
C PHE A 154 -0.78 18.93 10.90
N LEU A 155 -0.27 19.98 11.54
CA LEU A 155 -0.83 21.36 11.48
C LEU A 155 -2.34 21.43 11.79
N GLY A 156 -2.82 20.58 12.71
CA GLY A 156 -4.24 20.52 13.08
C GLY A 156 -5.13 19.73 12.12
N ILE A 157 -4.56 19.10 11.10
CA ILE A 157 -5.27 18.24 10.15
C ILE A 157 -4.88 16.79 10.43
N ASN A 158 -5.87 15.89 10.58
CA ASN A 158 -5.63 14.46 10.70
C ASN A 158 -5.34 13.87 9.31
N ILE A 159 -4.07 13.54 9.04
CA ILE A 159 -3.63 12.97 7.76
C ILE A 159 -4.01 11.49 7.59
N GLY A 160 -4.46 10.83 8.66
CA GLY A 160 -4.96 9.44 8.63
C GLY A 160 -6.41 9.31 8.18
N GLU A 161 -7.17 10.41 8.10
CA GLU A 161 -8.55 10.43 7.67
C GLU A 161 -8.70 10.80 6.19
N GLN A 162 -9.80 10.35 5.58
CA GLN A 162 -10.09 10.74 4.20
C GLN A 162 -10.45 12.24 4.13
N PRO A 163 -9.96 13.00 3.13
CA PRO A 163 -10.16 14.45 3.04
C PRO A 163 -11.62 14.91 3.04
N LEU A 164 -12.56 14.04 2.62
CA LEU A 164 -13.99 14.34 2.56
C LEU A 164 -14.71 14.34 3.92
N THR A 165 -14.08 13.80 4.96
CA THR A 165 -14.64 13.78 6.32
C THR A 165 -14.24 14.98 7.17
N GLN A 166 -13.37 15.86 6.64
CA GLN A 166 -12.87 17.05 7.35
C GLN A 166 -13.58 18.36 6.94
N LEU A 167 -14.61 18.29 6.09
CA LEU A 167 -15.50 19.38 5.69
C LEU A 167 -16.85 19.23 6.38
#